data_17d5ccc353836499201b43fa9eb4a99a
#
_entry.id   17d5ccc353836499201b43fa9eb4a99a
#
_cell.length_a   1.000
_cell.length_b   1.000
_cell.length_c   1.000
_cell.angle_alpha   90.00
_cell.angle_beta   90.00
_cell.angle_gamma   90.00
#
_symmetry.space_group_name_H-M   'P 1'
#
loop_
_entity.id
_entity.type
_entity.pdbx_description
1 polymer ?
#
loop_
_entity_poly.entity_id
_entity_poly.type
_entity_poly.pdbx_seq_one_letter_code
_entity_poly.pdbx_strand_id
1 'polypeptide(L)'
;METQTTRRPISIGTCAFCNAELAKNKMTQHLKSCKQRLATIAAQEGKTRKTKTRLFHILAEGQYNPQYWLHFEVPATESLWSLDRFLKDMWIDDLDHLSGFTINGTNYSIDYPDDFFAFNETEETEEEELSEEEKEKELRELVDEIVSEFAEAPASHLGIPLNPLSAEWIAEIKKPRSVDELVDFLKGELARITKEDKSALKNDQDISLEERRKRYLTLYYQKMVVQDLLEAVEDRSMDVSLERVLKVGQKFSYVYDYGSSTYINLRVIAEREGIVQNKKKPVQLLARNTAPAFPCIVCGKPATAVAMGYFLASIEDSVFCDECANKQLGEGEMLPIINSPRAGVL
;
A
#
# COMPACT_ATOMS: atom_id res chain seq x y z
N MET A 1 37.14 1.71 16.24
CA MET A 1 35.74 1.89 16.67
C MET A 1 35.03 0.62 16.24
N GLU A 2 34.82 -0.30 17.18
CA GLU A 2 34.06 -1.51 16.94
C GLU A 2 32.57 -1.16 16.83
N THR A 3 32.00 -1.39 15.66
CA THR A 3 30.55 -1.32 15.45
C THR A 3 29.89 -2.46 16.19
N GLN A 4 29.42 -2.22 17.41
CA GLN A 4 28.52 -3.13 18.11
C GLN A 4 27.25 -3.25 17.27
N THR A 5 27.11 -4.37 16.56
CA THR A 5 25.83 -4.80 15.99
C THR A 5 24.88 -5.15 17.15
N THR A 6 24.17 -4.18 17.66
CA THR A 6 23.10 -4.39 18.63
C THR A 6 22.01 -5.21 17.96
N ARG A 7 21.88 -6.47 18.37
CA ARG A 7 20.75 -7.32 17.95
C ARG A 7 19.46 -6.61 18.34
N ARG A 8 18.62 -6.29 17.36
CA ARG A 8 17.28 -5.73 17.63
C ARG A 8 16.56 -6.63 18.65
N PRO A 9 15.90 -6.05 19.68
CA PRO A 9 15.17 -6.83 20.67
C PRO A 9 14.09 -7.68 19.97
N ILE A 10 13.88 -8.90 20.50
CA ILE A 10 12.86 -9.80 19.97
C ILE A 10 11.49 -9.20 20.31
N SER A 11 10.71 -8.86 19.28
CA SER A 11 9.34 -8.37 19.49
C SER A 11 8.47 -9.48 20.09
N ILE A 12 7.77 -9.15 21.16
CA ILE A 12 6.81 -10.01 21.87
C ILE A 12 5.40 -9.49 21.56
N GLY A 13 4.42 -10.37 21.61
CA GLY A 13 3.03 -9.96 21.49
C GLY A 13 2.08 -10.96 22.14
N THR A 14 0.81 -10.58 22.21
CA THR A 14 -0.23 -11.25 22.96
C THR A 14 -1.26 -11.90 22.03
N CYS A 15 -1.59 -13.15 22.30
CA CYS A 15 -2.67 -13.87 21.64
C CYS A 15 -4.03 -13.34 22.14
N ALA A 16 -4.92 -12.94 21.24
CA ALA A 16 -6.24 -12.41 21.59
C ALA A 16 -7.22 -13.43 22.21
N PHE A 17 -6.89 -14.72 22.15
CA PHE A 17 -7.74 -15.79 22.68
C PHE A 17 -7.34 -16.28 24.06
N CYS A 18 -6.05 -16.41 24.31
CA CYS A 18 -5.56 -17.03 25.57
C CYS A 18 -4.65 -16.09 26.38
N ASN A 19 -4.41 -14.87 25.90
CA ASN A 19 -3.53 -13.88 26.50
C ASN A 19 -2.08 -14.33 26.70
N ALA A 20 -1.65 -15.42 26.03
CA ALA A 20 -0.27 -15.86 26.07
C ALA A 20 0.64 -14.84 25.37
N GLU A 21 1.71 -14.44 26.04
CA GLU A 21 2.76 -13.59 25.49
C GLU A 21 3.85 -14.46 24.85
N LEU A 22 4.11 -14.21 23.58
CA LEU A 22 5.03 -14.99 22.77
C LEU A 22 5.87 -14.10 21.86
N ALA A 23 7.09 -14.55 21.58
CA ALA A 23 7.90 -13.93 20.55
C ALA A 23 7.22 -14.05 19.18
N LYS A 24 7.35 -13.01 18.36
CA LYS A 24 6.76 -12.89 17.02
C LYS A 24 6.90 -14.16 16.18
N ASN A 25 8.10 -14.71 16.12
CA ASN A 25 8.41 -15.92 15.33
C ASN A 25 7.68 -17.19 15.82
N LYS A 26 7.19 -17.21 17.07
CA LYS A 26 6.43 -18.33 17.65
C LYS A 26 4.92 -18.12 17.53
N MET A 27 4.46 -16.89 17.32
CA MET A 27 3.04 -16.55 17.33
C MET A 27 2.26 -17.28 16.22
N THR A 28 2.77 -17.33 15.01
CA THR A 28 2.12 -18.05 13.89
C THR A 28 1.85 -19.52 14.24
N GLN A 29 2.83 -20.20 14.83
CA GLN A 29 2.67 -21.61 15.21
C GLN A 29 1.71 -21.77 16.40
N HIS A 30 1.80 -20.86 17.38
CA HIS A 30 0.87 -20.85 18.51
C HIS A 30 -0.58 -20.69 18.05
N LEU A 31 -0.87 -19.72 17.16
CA LEU A 31 -2.22 -19.49 16.64
C LEU A 31 -2.83 -20.71 15.94
N LYS A 32 -2.00 -21.57 15.32
CA LYS A 32 -2.47 -22.85 14.72
C LYS A 32 -2.91 -23.87 15.78
N SER A 33 -2.32 -23.85 16.97
CA SER A 33 -2.54 -24.85 18.03
C SER A 33 -3.14 -24.27 19.33
N CYS A 34 -3.51 -22.99 19.35
CA CYS A 34 -4.08 -22.35 20.53
C CYS A 34 -5.43 -22.98 20.89
N LYS A 35 -5.49 -23.65 22.03
CA LYS A 35 -6.68 -24.40 22.49
C LYS A 35 -7.93 -23.49 22.61
N GLN A 36 -7.77 -22.26 23.13
CA GLN A 36 -8.86 -21.32 23.29
C GLN A 36 -9.39 -20.85 21.93
N ARG A 37 -8.49 -20.56 20.96
CA ARG A 37 -8.89 -20.24 19.59
C ARG A 37 -9.66 -21.39 18.94
N LEU A 38 -9.14 -22.60 19.01
CA LEU A 38 -9.78 -23.80 18.45
C LEU A 38 -11.15 -24.05 19.09
N ALA A 39 -11.26 -23.91 20.42
CA ALA A 39 -12.52 -24.04 21.15
C ALA A 39 -13.53 -22.95 20.70
N THR A 40 -13.07 -21.71 20.51
CA THR A 40 -13.91 -20.62 20.00
C THR A 40 -14.45 -20.94 18.61
N ILE A 41 -13.60 -21.41 17.70
CA ILE A 41 -13.98 -21.83 16.34
C ILE A 41 -15.03 -22.96 16.40
N ALA A 42 -14.78 -24.01 17.17
CA ALA A 42 -15.70 -25.14 17.32
C ALA A 42 -17.07 -24.72 17.90
N ALA A 43 -17.06 -23.83 18.90
CA ALA A 43 -18.29 -23.30 19.49
C ALA A 43 -19.11 -22.45 18.51
N GLN A 44 -18.46 -21.77 17.59
CA GLN A 44 -19.08 -20.97 16.53
C GLN A 44 -19.75 -21.86 15.49
N GLU A 45 -19.08 -22.93 15.09
CA GLU A 45 -19.59 -23.91 14.11
C GLU A 45 -20.80 -24.69 14.64
N GLY A 46 -20.84 -24.95 15.94
CA GLY A 46 -21.96 -25.68 16.57
C GLY A 46 -23.23 -24.85 16.80
N LYS A 47 -23.16 -23.53 16.79
CA LYS A 47 -24.28 -22.63 17.19
C LYS A 47 -25.06 -22.02 16.04
N THR A 48 -24.59 -22.08 14.82
CA THR A 48 -25.20 -21.29 13.72
C THR A 48 -25.41 -22.10 12.45
N ARG A 49 -26.60 -21.91 11.83
CA ARG A 49 -26.87 -22.28 10.43
C ARG A 49 -26.25 -21.28 9.43
N LYS A 50 -25.32 -20.42 9.87
CA LYS A 50 -24.68 -19.44 8.99
C LYS A 50 -23.78 -20.16 7.98
N THR A 51 -23.78 -19.68 6.77
CA THR A 51 -22.92 -20.17 5.70
C THR A 51 -21.45 -19.95 6.08
N LYS A 52 -20.62 -20.99 5.93
CA LYS A 52 -19.18 -20.86 6.06
C LYS A 52 -18.64 -20.10 4.87
N THR A 53 -17.61 -19.29 5.10
CA THR A 53 -16.85 -18.60 4.06
C THR A 53 -15.37 -18.88 4.24
N ARG A 54 -14.60 -18.68 3.18
CA ARG A 54 -13.15 -18.74 3.22
C ARG A 54 -12.62 -17.52 3.99
N LEU A 55 -11.72 -17.77 4.94
CA LEU A 55 -11.06 -16.74 5.76
C LEU A 55 -9.56 -16.78 5.48
N PHE A 56 -8.98 -15.65 5.14
CA PHE A 56 -7.53 -15.50 5.06
C PHE A 56 -6.95 -15.13 6.42
N HIS A 57 -5.92 -15.83 6.86
CA HIS A 57 -5.07 -15.42 7.98
C HIS A 57 -3.92 -14.59 7.42
N ILE A 58 -3.87 -13.32 7.79
CA ILE A 58 -2.87 -12.36 7.32
C ILE A 58 -1.96 -11.94 8.48
N LEU A 59 -0.66 -11.81 8.19
CA LEU A 59 0.32 -11.12 9.01
C LEU A 59 0.63 -9.78 8.38
N ALA A 60 0.47 -8.69 9.13
CA ALA A 60 0.91 -7.36 8.78
C ALA A 60 2.08 -6.93 9.66
N GLU A 61 3.07 -6.25 9.10
CA GLU A 61 4.29 -5.81 9.77
C GLU A 61 4.72 -4.44 9.27
N GLY A 62 5.11 -3.54 10.16
CA GLY A 62 5.74 -2.29 9.76
C GLY A 62 7.02 -2.56 8.95
N GLN A 63 7.14 -2.01 7.74
CA GLN A 63 8.27 -2.28 6.84
C GLN A 63 9.60 -1.86 7.46
N TYR A 64 9.68 -0.68 8.03
CA TYR A 64 10.88 -0.14 8.67
C TYR A 64 10.94 -0.46 10.16
N ASN A 65 9.78 -0.70 10.78
CA ASN A 65 9.61 -1.00 12.19
C ASN A 65 8.93 -2.37 12.40
N PRO A 66 9.57 -3.51 12.07
CA PRO A 66 8.96 -4.84 12.09
C PRO A 66 8.67 -5.37 13.51
N GLN A 67 8.97 -4.60 14.55
CA GLN A 67 8.51 -4.84 15.92
C GLN A 67 7.01 -4.61 16.09
N TYR A 68 6.39 -3.80 15.24
CA TYR A 68 4.94 -3.63 15.15
C TYR A 68 4.38 -4.65 14.18
N TRP A 69 3.49 -5.50 14.65
CA TRP A 69 2.88 -6.54 13.83
C TRP A 69 1.50 -6.96 14.35
N LEU A 70 0.67 -7.42 13.42
CA LEU A 70 -0.67 -7.93 13.66
C LEU A 70 -0.84 -9.27 12.96
N HIS A 71 -1.52 -10.21 13.64
CA HIS A 71 -2.15 -11.37 13.00
C HIS A 71 -3.65 -11.17 13.04
N PHE A 72 -4.33 -11.33 11.93
CA PHE A 72 -5.78 -11.22 11.83
C PHE A 72 -6.36 -12.19 10.81
N GLU A 73 -7.67 -12.46 10.92
CA GLU A 73 -8.44 -13.17 9.91
C GLU A 73 -9.45 -12.22 9.26
N VAL A 74 -9.61 -12.36 7.94
CA VAL A 74 -10.53 -11.59 7.13
C VAL A 74 -11.26 -12.53 6.16
N PRO A 75 -12.60 -12.38 5.93
CA PRO A 75 -13.29 -13.12 4.90
C PRO A 75 -12.71 -12.83 3.51
N ALA A 76 -12.54 -13.87 2.71
CA ALA A 76 -12.01 -13.72 1.35
C ALA A 76 -12.94 -12.93 0.41
N THR A 77 -14.22 -12.85 0.77
CA THR A 77 -15.24 -12.07 0.06
C THR A 77 -15.25 -10.58 0.42
N GLU A 78 -14.52 -10.18 1.46
CA GLU A 78 -14.35 -8.76 1.78
C GLU A 78 -13.45 -8.07 0.76
N SER A 79 -13.62 -6.75 0.63
CA SER A 79 -12.81 -5.93 -0.26
C SER A 79 -11.50 -5.47 0.39
N LEU A 80 -10.59 -4.92 -0.41
CA LEU A 80 -9.40 -4.24 0.10
C LEU A 80 -9.77 -3.04 0.99
N TRP A 81 -10.92 -2.40 0.79
CA TRP A 81 -11.47 -1.37 1.66
C TRP A 81 -11.64 -1.84 3.11
N SER A 82 -12.19 -3.05 3.30
CA SER A 82 -12.34 -3.63 4.64
C SER A 82 -11.00 -3.83 5.32
N LEU A 83 -9.96 -4.15 4.54
CA LEU A 83 -8.60 -4.33 5.03
C LEU A 83 -7.94 -2.98 5.35
N ASP A 84 -8.11 -1.98 4.49
CA ASP A 84 -7.65 -0.60 4.69
C ASP A 84 -8.20 -0.02 5.99
N ARG A 85 -9.52 -0.04 6.15
CA ARG A 85 -10.19 0.43 7.38
C ARG A 85 -9.68 -0.28 8.63
N PHE A 86 -9.48 -1.60 8.57
CA PHE A 86 -8.95 -2.34 9.70
C PHE A 86 -7.52 -1.91 10.07
N LEU A 87 -6.65 -1.69 9.08
CA LEU A 87 -5.27 -1.24 9.33
C LEU A 87 -5.24 0.17 9.90
N LYS A 88 -6.11 1.06 9.41
CA LYS A 88 -6.31 2.41 9.95
C LYS A 88 -6.80 2.35 11.40
N ASP A 89 -7.87 1.60 11.68
CA ASP A 89 -8.41 1.41 13.04
C ASP A 89 -7.35 0.88 14.03
N MET A 90 -6.43 0.05 13.57
CA MET A 90 -5.43 -0.61 14.42
C MET A 90 -4.18 0.22 14.68
N TRP A 91 -3.75 1.02 13.69
CA TRP A 91 -2.44 1.66 13.72
C TRP A 91 -2.44 3.15 13.39
N ILE A 92 -3.53 3.68 12.80
CA ILE A 92 -3.55 5.00 12.21
C ILE A 92 -4.86 5.64 12.66
N ASP A 93 -4.83 6.45 13.67
CA ASP A 93 -6.04 7.04 14.27
C ASP A 93 -6.67 8.15 13.39
N ASP A 94 -5.94 8.63 12.39
CA ASP A 94 -6.38 9.60 11.40
C ASP A 94 -6.82 8.87 10.11
N LEU A 95 -8.02 9.18 9.63
CA LEU A 95 -8.62 8.50 8.47
C LEU A 95 -8.53 9.30 7.17
N ASP A 96 -8.04 10.53 7.22
CA ASP A 96 -8.22 11.50 6.14
C ASP A 96 -7.15 11.46 5.05
N HIS A 97 -6.07 10.67 5.20
CA HIS A 97 -5.03 10.57 4.19
C HIS A 97 -5.24 9.41 3.23
N LEU A 98 -4.74 9.61 2.00
CA LEU A 98 -4.71 8.61 0.94
C LEU A 98 -3.94 7.37 1.35
N SER A 99 -4.38 6.23 0.86
CA SER A 99 -3.75 4.94 1.12
C SER A 99 -3.89 4.02 -0.09
N GLY A 100 -3.03 3.00 -0.16
CA GLY A 100 -3.05 2.07 -1.28
C GLY A 100 -2.38 0.74 -0.97
N PHE A 101 -2.78 -0.28 -1.72
CA PHE A 101 -2.15 -1.61 -1.71
C PHE A 101 -1.39 -1.83 -3.01
N THR A 102 -0.22 -2.45 -2.94
CA THR A 102 0.48 -2.97 -4.11
C THR A 102 0.51 -4.49 -4.04
N ILE A 103 -0.15 -5.15 -5.01
CA ILE A 103 -0.32 -6.61 -5.08
C ILE A 103 0.16 -7.08 -6.45
N ASN A 104 1.22 -7.88 -6.52
CA ASN A 104 1.83 -8.37 -7.76
C ASN A 104 2.25 -7.24 -8.74
N GLY A 105 2.59 -6.06 -8.23
CA GLY A 105 2.94 -4.90 -9.04
C GLY A 105 1.76 -4.05 -9.49
N THR A 106 0.52 -4.45 -9.18
CA THR A 106 -0.69 -3.65 -9.42
C THR A 106 -1.00 -2.83 -8.19
N ASN A 107 -1.28 -1.54 -8.37
CA ASN A 107 -1.71 -0.64 -7.32
C ASN A 107 -3.23 -0.68 -7.18
N TYR A 108 -3.70 -0.54 -5.95
CA TYR A 108 -5.11 -0.42 -5.58
C TYR A 108 -5.22 0.74 -4.61
N SER A 109 -5.85 1.80 -5.03
CA SER A 109 -6.01 3.03 -4.26
C SER A 109 -7.46 3.36 -4.00
N ILE A 110 -7.69 4.40 -3.24
CA ILE A 110 -9.01 4.96 -3.03
C ILE A 110 -9.30 5.86 -4.23
N ASP A 111 -10.31 5.52 -5.02
CA ASP A 111 -10.88 6.46 -5.97
C ASP A 111 -11.66 7.49 -5.16
N TYR A 112 -11.08 8.68 -5.00
CA TYR A 112 -11.88 9.83 -4.59
C TYR A 112 -12.51 10.42 -5.85
N PRO A 113 -13.84 10.60 -5.88
CA PRO A 113 -14.45 11.44 -6.89
C PRO A 113 -13.76 12.81 -6.87
N ASP A 114 -13.60 13.46 -8.02
CA ASP A 114 -12.96 14.79 -8.16
C ASP A 114 -13.57 15.85 -7.23
N ASP A 115 -14.76 15.62 -6.69
CA ASP A 115 -15.50 16.47 -5.75
C ASP A 115 -15.10 16.30 -4.26
N PHE A 116 -14.13 15.44 -3.90
CA PHE A 116 -13.77 15.25 -2.48
C PHE A 116 -13.21 16.52 -1.81
N PHE A 117 -12.71 17.48 -2.55
CA PHE A 117 -12.33 18.81 -2.04
C PHE A 117 -13.51 19.78 -1.88
N ALA A 118 -14.69 19.42 -2.35
CA ALA A 118 -15.91 20.18 -2.09
C ALA A 118 -16.48 19.72 -0.74
N PHE A 119 -16.08 20.41 0.32
CA PHE A 119 -16.75 20.33 1.62
C PHE A 119 -18.24 20.51 1.43
N ASN A 120 -19.04 19.43 1.58
CA ASN A 120 -20.36 19.50 2.22
C ASN A 120 -21.03 18.14 2.28
N GLU A 121 -21.44 17.83 3.52
CA GLU A 121 -22.67 17.17 3.99
C GLU A 121 -23.33 16.09 3.10
N THR A 122 -23.22 14.86 3.62
CA THR A 122 -24.28 13.83 3.65
C THR A 122 -25.32 13.84 2.54
N GLU A 123 -25.09 13.03 1.53
CA GLU A 123 -26.15 12.20 0.94
C GLU A 123 -25.50 10.86 0.57
N GLU A 124 -26.08 9.77 1.07
CA GLU A 124 -25.77 8.41 0.60
C GLU A 124 -26.26 8.34 -0.86
N THR A 125 -25.36 8.69 -1.80
CA THR A 125 -25.62 8.42 -3.20
C THR A 125 -25.34 6.93 -3.42
N GLU A 126 -26.39 6.19 -3.79
CA GLU A 126 -26.24 4.87 -4.39
C GLU A 126 -25.35 5.06 -5.62
N GLU A 127 -24.09 4.60 -5.56
CA GLU A 127 -23.17 4.60 -6.70
C GLU A 127 -23.77 3.68 -7.76
N GLU A 128 -24.29 4.25 -8.86
CA GLU A 128 -24.68 3.49 -10.04
C GLU A 128 -23.42 2.88 -10.65
N GLU A 129 -23.32 1.57 -10.66
CA GLU A 129 -22.24 0.84 -11.38
C GLU A 129 -22.25 1.26 -12.84
N LEU A 130 -21.16 1.92 -13.30
CA LEU A 130 -20.99 2.28 -14.70
C LEU A 130 -21.13 1.06 -15.61
N SER A 131 -21.84 1.22 -16.71
CA SER A 131 -21.94 0.19 -17.74
C SER A 131 -20.57 -0.09 -18.38
N GLU A 132 -20.37 -1.29 -18.94
CA GLU A 132 -19.12 -1.63 -19.64
C GLU A 132 -18.83 -0.68 -20.82
N GLU A 133 -19.84 -0.11 -21.46
CA GLU A 133 -19.69 0.90 -22.53
C GLU A 133 -19.16 2.22 -21.98
N GLU A 134 -19.60 2.64 -20.79
CA GLU A 134 -19.13 3.84 -20.11
C GLU A 134 -17.68 3.67 -19.64
N LYS A 135 -17.33 2.54 -19.04
CA LYS A 135 -15.95 2.22 -18.65
C LYS A 135 -14.99 2.20 -19.85
N GLU A 136 -15.41 1.64 -20.99
CA GLU A 136 -14.60 1.67 -22.21
C GLU A 136 -14.44 3.08 -22.78
N LYS A 137 -15.44 3.93 -22.61
CA LYS A 137 -15.38 5.33 -23.04
C LYS A 137 -14.41 6.11 -22.18
N GLU A 138 -14.51 6.02 -20.85
CA GLU A 138 -13.59 6.66 -19.90
C GLU A 138 -12.14 6.20 -20.14
N LEU A 139 -11.91 4.91 -20.35
CA LEU A 139 -10.58 4.39 -20.67
C LEU A 139 -10.01 5.01 -21.96
N ARG A 140 -10.84 5.21 -22.98
CA ARG A 140 -10.41 5.85 -24.23
C ARG A 140 -10.08 7.33 -24.02
N GLU A 141 -10.90 8.04 -23.26
CA GLU A 141 -10.66 9.45 -22.92
C GLU A 141 -9.35 9.61 -22.13
N LEU A 142 -9.09 8.77 -21.15
CA LEU A 142 -7.85 8.73 -20.39
C LEU A 142 -6.60 8.47 -21.27
N VAL A 143 -6.68 7.49 -22.17
CA VAL A 143 -5.60 7.20 -23.11
C VAL A 143 -5.36 8.37 -24.05
N ASP A 144 -6.43 9.03 -24.52
CA ASP A 144 -6.34 10.18 -25.41
C ASP A 144 -5.72 11.39 -24.69
N GLU A 145 -6.06 11.64 -23.45
CA GLU A 145 -5.53 12.73 -22.62
C GLU A 145 -4.01 12.55 -22.40
N ILE A 146 -3.60 11.43 -21.84
CA ILE A 146 -2.18 11.15 -21.54
C ILE A 146 -1.34 11.19 -22.82
N VAL A 147 -1.77 10.55 -23.90
CA VAL A 147 -1.00 10.55 -25.15
C VAL A 147 -0.91 11.95 -25.75
N SER A 148 -1.97 12.77 -25.66
CA SER A 148 -2.00 14.12 -26.20
C SER A 148 -1.06 15.07 -25.45
N GLU A 149 -0.96 14.95 -24.13
CA GLU A 149 -0.03 15.72 -23.30
C GLU A 149 1.43 15.56 -23.79
N PHE A 150 1.84 14.32 -24.09
CA PHE A 150 3.19 14.05 -24.59
C PHE A 150 3.36 14.35 -26.09
N ALA A 151 2.31 14.27 -26.89
CA ALA A 151 2.37 14.58 -28.32
C ALA A 151 2.48 16.08 -28.58
N GLU A 152 1.92 16.90 -27.71
CA GLU A 152 1.91 18.37 -27.81
C GLU A 152 3.03 19.04 -27.01
N ALA A 153 3.79 18.27 -26.22
CA ALA A 153 4.86 18.81 -25.38
C ALA A 153 5.87 19.61 -26.21
N PRO A 154 6.06 20.91 -25.92
CA PRO A 154 6.96 21.74 -26.72
C PRO A 154 8.40 21.28 -26.51
N ALA A 155 9.06 20.92 -27.58
CA ALA A 155 10.51 20.62 -27.64
C ALA A 155 11.39 21.86 -27.31
N SER A 156 10.89 22.81 -26.52
CA SER A 156 11.34 24.19 -26.42
C SER A 156 12.65 24.40 -25.69
N HIS A 157 13.13 23.45 -24.89
CA HIS A 157 14.39 23.68 -24.14
C HIS A 157 15.66 23.30 -24.89
N LEU A 158 15.55 22.67 -26.06
CA LEU A 158 16.71 22.16 -26.80
C LEU A 158 16.76 22.61 -28.27
N GLY A 159 15.85 23.50 -28.73
CA GLY A 159 15.86 24.07 -30.07
C GLY A 159 15.62 23.06 -31.21
N ILE A 160 15.06 21.91 -30.94
CA ILE A 160 14.76 20.88 -31.93
C ILE A 160 13.25 20.71 -32.01
N PRO A 161 12.60 20.86 -33.20
CA PRO A 161 11.21 20.48 -33.36
C PRO A 161 11.11 18.97 -33.33
N LEU A 162 10.73 18.41 -32.21
CA LEU A 162 10.54 16.98 -32.06
C LEU A 162 9.08 16.73 -31.72
N ASN A 163 8.38 16.10 -32.64
CA ASN A 163 7.32 15.18 -32.29
C ASN A 163 8.04 13.83 -32.01
N PRO A 164 8.34 13.48 -30.75
CA PRO A 164 9.17 12.31 -30.45
C PRO A 164 8.40 11.01 -30.67
N LEU A 165 7.08 11.07 -30.80
CA LEU A 165 6.19 9.93 -30.98
C LEU A 165 5.73 9.89 -32.45
N SER A 166 5.88 8.74 -33.10
CA SER A 166 5.37 8.58 -34.46
C SER A 166 3.86 8.43 -34.49
N ALA A 167 3.22 8.91 -35.57
CA ALA A 167 1.76 8.78 -35.73
C ALA A 167 1.30 7.33 -35.71
N GLU A 168 2.11 6.41 -36.22
CA GLU A 168 1.82 4.96 -36.22
C GLU A 168 1.84 4.40 -34.81
N TRP A 169 2.80 4.81 -33.99
CA TRP A 169 2.89 4.35 -32.61
C TRP A 169 1.74 4.91 -31.77
N ILE A 170 1.41 6.19 -31.93
CA ILE A 170 0.24 6.82 -31.29
C ILE A 170 -1.04 6.07 -31.67
N ALA A 171 -1.25 5.80 -32.95
CA ALA A 171 -2.41 5.06 -33.41
C ALA A 171 -2.50 3.63 -32.84
N GLU A 172 -1.35 3.01 -32.62
CA GLU A 172 -1.29 1.67 -32.01
C GLU A 172 -1.69 1.71 -30.52
N ILE A 173 -1.20 2.70 -29.75
CA ILE A 173 -1.57 2.88 -28.33
C ILE A 173 -3.08 3.16 -28.20
N LYS A 174 -3.63 4.03 -29.05
CA LYS A 174 -5.05 4.47 -29.02
C LYS A 174 -6.05 3.43 -29.54
N LYS A 175 -5.61 2.24 -29.97
CA LYS A 175 -6.56 1.21 -30.41
C LYS A 175 -7.46 0.81 -29.24
N PRO A 176 -8.78 0.64 -29.50
CA PRO A 176 -9.71 0.15 -28.48
C PRO A 176 -9.26 -1.20 -27.93
N ARG A 177 -9.19 -1.31 -26.61
CA ARG A 177 -8.85 -2.51 -25.84
C ARG A 177 -9.64 -2.50 -24.54
N SER A 178 -9.87 -3.68 -23.97
CA SER A 178 -10.27 -3.77 -22.57
C SER A 178 -9.12 -3.36 -21.66
N VAL A 179 -9.40 -3.04 -20.40
CA VAL A 179 -8.35 -2.68 -19.40
C VAL A 179 -7.25 -3.73 -19.34
N ASP A 180 -7.62 -5.02 -19.25
CA ASP A 180 -6.65 -6.12 -19.15
C ASP A 180 -5.80 -6.27 -20.42
N GLU A 181 -6.42 -6.13 -21.60
CA GLU A 181 -5.69 -6.16 -22.89
C GLU A 181 -4.77 -4.94 -23.05
N LEU A 182 -5.17 -3.76 -22.57
CA LEU A 182 -4.32 -2.58 -22.59
C LEU A 182 -3.13 -2.73 -21.65
N VAL A 183 -3.33 -3.21 -20.43
CA VAL A 183 -2.26 -3.49 -19.46
C VAL A 183 -1.24 -4.48 -20.02
N ASP A 184 -1.70 -5.60 -20.60
CA ASP A 184 -0.81 -6.60 -21.20
C ASP A 184 -0.03 -6.03 -22.39
N PHE A 185 -0.69 -5.24 -23.24
CA PHE A 185 -0.06 -4.55 -24.35
C PHE A 185 1.02 -3.56 -23.85
N LEU A 186 0.70 -2.70 -22.90
CA LEU A 186 1.62 -1.71 -22.34
C LEU A 186 2.84 -2.36 -21.66
N LYS A 187 2.65 -3.47 -20.94
CA LYS A 187 3.77 -4.25 -20.38
C LYS A 187 4.68 -4.82 -21.46
N GLY A 188 4.09 -5.30 -22.56
CA GLY A 188 4.84 -5.73 -23.74
C GLY A 188 5.67 -4.60 -24.36
N GLU A 189 5.06 -3.42 -24.53
CA GLU A 189 5.73 -2.23 -25.05
C GLU A 189 6.85 -1.75 -24.12
N LEU A 190 6.63 -1.71 -22.82
CA LEU A 190 7.66 -1.34 -21.86
C LEU A 190 8.88 -2.28 -21.91
N ALA A 191 8.64 -3.58 -22.05
CA ALA A 191 9.68 -4.57 -22.19
C ALA A 191 10.47 -4.38 -23.52
N ARG A 192 9.77 -4.10 -24.64
CA ARG A 192 10.35 -3.80 -25.94
C ARG A 192 11.25 -2.56 -25.86
N ILE A 193 10.72 -1.44 -25.36
CA ILE A 193 11.42 -0.16 -25.20
C ILE A 193 12.68 -0.34 -24.33
N THR A 194 12.56 -1.03 -23.20
CA THR A 194 13.68 -1.29 -22.29
C THR A 194 14.78 -2.12 -22.95
N LYS A 195 14.43 -3.08 -23.80
CA LYS A 195 15.39 -3.90 -24.54
C LYS A 195 16.10 -3.08 -25.64
N GLU A 196 15.35 -2.25 -26.35
CA GLU A 196 15.89 -1.37 -27.40
C GLU A 196 16.81 -0.31 -26.81
N ASP A 197 16.47 0.31 -25.69
CA ASP A 197 17.31 1.27 -24.98
C ASP A 197 18.67 0.65 -24.58
N LYS A 198 18.64 -0.56 -24.00
CA LYS A 198 19.87 -1.31 -23.69
C LYS A 198 20.70 -1.68 -24.91
N SER A 199 20.08 -1.92 -26.07
CA SER A 199 20.77 -2.27 -27.29
C SER A 199 21.34 -1.04 -28.00
N ALA A 200 20.65 0.10 -27.92
CA ALA A 200 21.13 1.37 -28.47
C ALA A 200 22.45 1.80 -27.84
N LEU A 201 22.59 1.64 -26.53
CA LEU A 201 23.84 1.94 -25.81
C LEU A 201 25.06 1.11 -26.27
N LYS A 202 24.85 -0.06 -26.89
CA LYS A 202 25.92 -0.97 -27.31
C LYS A 202 26.34 -0.82 -28.77
N ASN A 203 25.40 -0.44 -29.66
CA ASN A 203 25.60 -0.55 -31.13
C ASN A 203 25.71 0.81 -31.85
N ASP A 204 25.78 1.92 -31.14
CA ASP A 204 25.65 3.26 -31.71
C ASP A 204 26.97 3.86 -32.27
N GLN A 205 27.97 3.04 -32.58
CA GLN A 205 29.26 3.58 -33.11
C GLN A 205 29.18 4.10 -34.56
N ASP A 206 28.18 3.65 -35.34
CA ASP A 206 28.10 3.93 -36.79
C ASP A 206 26.99 4.94 -37.17
N ILE A 207 26.22 5.50 -36.22
CA ILE A 207 25.18 6.48 -36.51
C ILE A 207 25.54 7.91 -36.05
N SER A 208 25.02 8.91 -36.75
CA SER A 208 25.25 10.32 -36.41
C SER A 208 24.81 10.66 -34.99
N LEU A 209 25.45 11.69 -34.40
CA LEU A 209 25.05 12.19 -33.07
C LEU A 209 23.59 12.64 -33.04
N GLU A 210 23.10 13.21 -34.11
CA GLU A 210 21.73 13.70 -34.25
C GLU A 210 20.73 12.54 -34.29
N GLU A 211 21.01 11.48 -35.04
CA GLU A 211 20.19 10.27 -35.10
C GLU A 211 20.15 9.52 -33.75
N ARG A 212 21.32 9.44 -33.09
CA ARG A 212 21.42 8.86 -31.74
C ARG A 212 20.57 9.61 -30.75
N ARG A 213 20.62 10.94 -30.77
CA ARG A 213 19.81 11.81 -29.91
C ARG A 213 18.32 11.66 -30.19
N LYS A 214 17.91 11.66 -31.46
CA LYS A 214 16.52 11.46 -31.87
C LYS A 214 16.00 10.11 -31.36
N ARG A 215 16.74 9.04 -31.58
CA ARG A 215 16.37 7.69 -31.11
C ARG A 215 16.21 7.63 -29.58
N TYR A 216 17.16 8.19 -28.84
CA TYR A 216 17.10 8.25 -27.39
C TYR A 216 15.85 8.98 -26.91
N LEU A 217 15.56 10.16 -27.46
CA LEU A 217 14.39 10.94 -27.10
C LEU A 217 13.08 10.19 -27.43
N THR A 218 13.00 9.55 -28.58
CA THR A 218 11.83 8.74 -28.93
C THR A 218 11.57 7.64 -27.91
N LEU A 219 12.59 6.84 -27.57
CA LEU A 219 12.46 5.78 -26.58
C LEU A 219 12.12 6.32 -25.18
N TYR A 220 12.70 7.45 -24.81
CA TYR A 220 12.43 8.11 -23.53
C TYR A 220 10.96 8.54 -23.41
N TYR A 221 10.41 9.24 -24.42
CA TYR A 221 9.03 9.68 -24.42
C TYR A 221 8.05 8.50 -24.54
N GLN A 222 8.33 7.51 -25.39
CA GLN A 222 7.52 6.29 -25.43
C GLN A 222 7.46 5.62 -24.07
N LYS A 223 8.59 5.54 -23.37
CA LYS A 223 8.67 4.95 -22.03
C LYS A 223 7.82 5.73 -21.02
N MET A 224 7.89 7.06 -21.04
CA MET A 224 7.09 7.91 -20.16
C MET A 224 5.60 7.67 -20.39
N VAL A 225 5.11 7.79 -21.62
CA VAL A 225 3.70 7.55 -21.95
C VAL A 225 3.23 6.17 -21.50
N VAL A 226 4.03 5.12 -21.76
CA VAL A 226 3.67 3.75 -21.34
C VAL A 226 3.65 3.61 -19.83
N GLN A 227 4.56 4.27 -19.11
CA GLN A 227 4.58 4.24 -17.64
C GLN A 227 3.39 4.99 -17.04
N ASP A 228 3.07 6.18 -17.55
CA ASP A 228 1.94 6.98 -17.06
C ASP A 228 0.60 6.29 -17.36
N LEU A 229 0.45 5.70 -18.55
CA LEU A 229 -0.71 4.87 -18.88
C LEU A 229 -0.83 3.64 -17.99
N LEU A 230 0.29 2.94 -17.73
CA LEU A 230 0.28 1.79 -16.82
C LEU A 230 -0.11 2.22 -15.40
N GLU A 231 0.43 3.33 -14.91
CA GLU A 231 0.09 3.86 -13.61
C GLU A 231 -1.40 4.19 -13.52
N ALA A 232 -1.92 4.94 -14.50
CA ALA A 232 -3.33 5.33 -14.54
C ALA A 232 -4.32 4.16 -14.72
N VAL A 233 -3.95 3.14 -15.51
CA VAL A 233 -4.82 1.98 -15.78
C VAL A 233 -4.65 0.86 -14.74
N GLU A 234 -3.49 0.76 -14.09
CA GLU A 234 -3.22 -0.23 -13.03
C GLU A 234 -3.66 0.24 -11.65
N ASP A 235 -3.98 1.53 -11.47
CA ASP A 235 -4.65 2.01 -10.27
C ASP A 235 -6.09 1.49 -10.26
N ARG A 236 -6.28 0.43 -9.49
CA ARG A 236 -7.57 -0.24 -9.38
C ARG A 236 -8.22 0.13 -8.06
N SER A 237 -9.55 0.24 -8.08
CA SER A 237 -10.34 0.49 -6.88
C SER A 237 -10.09 -0.58 -5.81
N MET A 238 -10.13 -0.16 -4.55
CA MET A 238 -10.09 -1.05 -3.39
C MET A 238 -11.37 -1.88 -3.21
N ASP A 239 -12.40 -1.71 -4.02
CA ASP A 239 -13.63 -2.49 -3.96
C ASP A 239 -13.47 -3.95 -4.41
N VAL A 240 -12.31 -4.26 -4.99
CA VAL A 240 -12.01 -5.63 -5.41
C VAL A 240 -11.98 -6.58 -4.21
N SER A 241 -12.67 -7.72 -4.32
CA SER A 241 -12.67 -8.73 -3.27
C SER A 241 -11.29 -9.39 -3.10
N LEU A 242 -10.93 -9.69 -1.84
CA LEU A 242 -9.63 -10.27 -1.52
C LEU A 242 -9.37 -11.60 -2.22
N GLU A 243 -10.41 -12.40 -2.46
CA GLU A 243 -10.28 -13.71 -3.14
C GLU A 243 -9.88 -13.61 -4.61
N ARG A 244 -10.12 -12.45 -5.25
CA ARG A 244 -9.69 -12.20 -6.63
C ARG A 244 -8.21 -11.86 -6.71
N VAL A 245 -7.65 -11.23 -5.69
CA VAL A 245 -6.31 -10.63 -5.73
C VAL A 245 -5.30 -11.28 -4.80
N LEU A 246 -5.75 -12.07 -3.81
CA LEU A 246 -4.88 -12.71 -2.82
C LEU A 246 -4.96 -14.24 -2.87
N LYS A 247 -3.83 -14.86 -2.54
CA LYS A 247 -3.70 -16.32 -2.35
C LYS A 247 -2.73 -16.64 -1.21
N VAL A 248 -2.84 -17.82 -0.65
CA VAL A 248 -1.93 -18.29 0.43
C VAL A 248 -0.47 -18.20 0.00
N GLY A 249 0.36 -17.65 0.88
CA GLY A 249 1.79 -17.44 0.66
C GLY A 249 2.13 -16.11 0.00
N GLN A 250 1.16 -15.40 -0.55
CA GLN A 250 1.37 -14.13 -1.23
C GLN A 250 1.83 -13.05 -0.26
N LYS A 251 2.80 -12.25 -0.71
CA LYS A 251 3.24 -11.02 -0.08
C LYS A 251 2.71 -9.84 -0.86
N PHE A 252 2.34 -8.79 -0.16
CA PHE A 252 1.89 -7.53 -0.73
C PHE A 252 2.21 -6.40 0.24
N SER A 253 2.11 -5.16 -0.21
CA SER A 253 2.41 -3.98 0.59
C SER A 253 1.21 -3.05 0.69
N TYR A 254 1.22 -2.23 1.71
CA TYR A 254 0.27 -1.17 1.94
C TYR A 254 1.03 0.09 2.31
N VAL A 255 0.61 1.22 1.78
CA VAL A 255 1.11 2.54 2.12
C VAL A 255 -0.05 3.40 2.61
N TYR A 256 0.21 4.15 3.66
CA TYR A 256 -0.69 5.17 4.18
C TYR A 256 0.03 6.51 4.18
N ASP A 257 -0.69 7.57 3.77
CA ASP A 257 -0.19 8.94 3.68
C ASP A 257 1.01 9.05 2.73
N TYR A 258 0.76 9.42 1.48
CA TYR A 258 1.82 9.56 0.47
C TYR A 258 2.81 10.70 0.75
N GLY A 259 2.45 11.65 1.64
CA GLY A 259 3.32 12.75 2.06
C GLY A 259 4.32 12.32 3.13
N SER A 260 3.83 11.72 4.24
CA SER A 260 4.66 11.17 5.34
C SER A 260 4.49 9.66 5.47
N SER A 261 4.85 8.94 4.44
CA SER A 261 4.46 7.56 4.16
C SER A 261 4.75 6.57 5.28
N THR A 262 3.73 5.84 5.70
CA THR A 262 3.83 4.66 6.55
C THR A 262 3.68 3.40 5.71
N TYR A 263 4.73 2.59 5.64
CA TYR A 263 4.77 1.38 4.82
C TYR A 263 4.55 0.12 5.68
N ILE A 264 3.64 -0.74 5.24
CA ILE A 264 3.28 -1.99 5.89
C ILE A 264 3.45 -3.14 4.90
N ASN A 265 4.18 -4.18 5.32
CA ASN A 265 4.30 -5.42 4.58
C ASN A 265 3.25 -6.42 5.07
N LEU A 266 2.52 -7.05 4.14
CA LEU A 266 1.51 -8.04 4.44
C LEU A 266 1.84 -9.38 3.79
N ARG A 267 1.37 -10.45 4.45
CA ARG A 267 1.48 -11.80 3.89
C ARG A 267 0.29 -12.65 4.28
N VAL A 268 -0.32 -13.33 3.31
CA VAL A 268 -1.32 -14.36 3.56
C VAL A 268 -0.63 -15.61 4.09
N ILE A 269 -0.85 -15.93 5.37
CA ILE A 269 -0.17 -17.03 6.09
C ILE A 269 -0.87 -18.36 5.83
N ALA A 270 -2.20 -18.35 5.82
CA ALA A 270 -3.03 -19.54 5.67
C ALA A 270 -4.45 -19.12 5.26
N GLU A 271 -5.25 -20.10 4.89
CA GLU A 271 -6.70 -19.97 4.76
C GLU A 271 -7.43 -21.08 5.49
N ARG A 272 -8.67 -20.84 5.84
CA ARG A 272 -9.58 -21.85 6.38
C ARG A 272 -11.03 -21.50 6.07
N GLU A 273 -11.91 -22.48 6.15
CA GLU A 273 -13.33 -22.20 6.21
C GLU A 273 -13.75 -21.78 7.64
N GLY A 274 -14.68 -20.84 7.74
CA GLY A 274 -15.17 -20.37 9.01
C GLY A 274 -16.41 -19.49 8.90
N ILE A 275 -16.88 -19.02 10.05
CA ILE A 275 -18.09 -18.18 10.15
C ILE A 275 -17.68 -16.78 10.57
N VAL A 276 -18.14 -15.76 9.82
CA VAL A 276 -17.96 -14.36 10.18
C VAL A 276 -18.81 -14.03 11.40
N GLN A 277 -18.16 -13.58 12.48
CA GLN A 277 -18.84 -13.31 13.76
C GLN A 277 -19.66 -12.03 13.70
N ASN A 278 -19.06 -10.97 13.19
CA ASN A 278 -19.66 -9.65 13.11
C ASN A 278 -19.51 -9.11 11.67
N LYS A 279 -20.63 -8.98 10.97
CA LYS A 279 -20.62 -8.45 9.60
C LYS A 279 -20.22 -6.97 9.53
N LYS A 280 -20.43 -6.20 10.60
CA LYS A 280 -20.00 -4.78 10.65
C LYS A 280 -18.51 -4.61 10.95
N LYS A 281 -17.85 -5.63 11.53
CA LYS A 281 -16.42 -5.70 11.78
C LYS A 281 -15.93 -7.08 11.35
N PRO A 282 -15.82 -7.32 10.04
CA PRO A 282 -15.55 -8.66 9.50
C PRO A 282 -14.13 -9.14 9.80
N VAL A 283 -13.19 -8.23 9.99
CA VAL A 283 -11.79 -8.56 10.30
C VAL A 283 -11.64 -8.85 11.80
N GLN A 284 -11.07 -10.01 12.11
CA GLN A 284 -10.85 -10.47 13.48
C GLN A 284 -9.36 -10.43 13.84
N LEU A 285 -8.98 -9.63 14.83
CA LEU A 285 -7.63 -9.64 15.40
C LEU A 285 -7.38 -10.99 16.10
N LEU A 286 -6.24 -11.61 15.80
CA LEU A 286 -5.80 -12.88 16.39
C LEU A 286 -4.66 -12.67 17.40
N ALA A 287 -3.73 -11.78 17.10
CA ALA A 287 -2.63 -11.40 17.98
C ALA A 287 -2.05 -10.05 17.56
N ARG A 288 -1.49 -9.35 18.51
CA ARG A 288 -0.82 -8.04 18.31
C ARG A 288 0.47 -8.00 19.11
N ASN A 289 1.48 -7.27 18.58
CA ASN A 289 2.68 -6.98 19.37
C ASN A 289 2.34 -6.20 20.64
N THR A 290 3.10 -6.46 21.71
CA THR A 290 3.15 -5.59 22.88
C THR A 290 3.82 -4.28 22.49
N ALA A 291 3.27 -3.15 22.95
CA ALA A 291 3.85 -1.84 22.64
C ALA A 291 5.32 -1.79 23.04
N PRO A 292 6.23 -1.39 22.16
CA PRO A 292 7.62 -1.16 22.51
C PRO A 292 7.73 -0.11 23.60
N ALA A 293 8.61 -0.34 24.59
CA ALA A 293 8.91 0.66 25.60
C ALA A 293 10.17 1.43 25.18
N PHE A 294 10.05 2.75 25.13
CA PHE A 294 11.16 3.63 24.82
C PHE A 294 11.60 4.37 26.09
N PRO A 295 12.92 4.47 26.38
CA PRO A 295 13.41 5.34 27.43
C PRO A 295 13.40 6.79 26.95
N CYS A 296 12.97 7.71 27.78
CA CYS A 296 13.09 9.15 27.53
C CYS A 296 14.56 9.52 27.28
N ILE A 297 14.85 10.22 26.20
CA ILE A 297 16.22 10.58 25.80
C ILE A 297 16.92 11.53 26.80
N VAL A 298 16.14 12.19 27.65
CA VAL A 298 16.67 13.14 28.63
C VAL A 298 16.95 12.50 29.98
N CYS A 299 16.02 11.70 30.51
CA CYS A 299 16.10 11.20 31.89
C CYS A 299 16.01 9.69 32.04
N GLY A 300 15.82 8.94 30.95
CA GLY A 300 15.74 7.48 30.97
C GLY A 300 14.43 6.90 31.52
N LYS A 301 13.48 7.73 32.04
CA LYS A 301 12.15 7.26 32.43
C LYS A 301 11.38 6.75 31.20
N PRO A 302 10.31 5.94 31.36
CA PRO A 302 9.46 5.56 30.23
C PRO A 302 8.97 6.80 29.49
N ALA A 303 9.15 6.80 28.16
CA ALA A 303 8.65 7.85 27.29
C ALA A 303 7.17 7.66 27.00
N THR A 304 6.44 8.77 26.89
CA THR A 304 4.99 8.85 26.63
C THR A 304 4.67 9.66 25.38
N ALA A 305 5.64 10.48 24.93
CA ALA A 305 5.49 11.37 23.79
C ALA A 305 6.68 11.28 22.84
N VAL A 306 6.42 11.57 21.56
CA VAL A 306 7.42 11.71 20.49
C VAL A 306 7.33 13.11 19.89
N ALA A 307 8.49 13.74 19.63
CA ALA A 307 8.52 15.07 19.05
C ALA A 307 8.03 15.07 17.59
N MET A 308 7.23 16.06 17.22
CA MET A 308 6.91 16.34 15.81
C MET A 308 8.19 16.64 15.05
N GLY A 309 8.26 16.18 13.79
CA GLY A 309 9.49 16.35 12.97
C GLY A 309 10.56 15.29 13.20
N TYR A 310 10.29 14.23 13.96
CA TYR A 310 11.21 13.08 14.11
C TYR A 310 11.50 12.34 12.78
N PHE A 311 10.83 12.72 11.70
CA PHE A 311 11.09 12.18 10.35
C PHE A 311 12.56 12.32 9.91
N LEU A 312 13.33 13.21 10.55
CA LEU A 312 14.75 13.40 10.29
C LEU A 312 15.66 12.65 11.27
N ALA A 313 15.09 11.99 12.28
CA ALA A 313 15.81 11.24 13.31
C ALA A 313 15.13 9.88 13.55
N SER A 314 15.79 8.96 14.25
CA SER A 314 15.13 7.74 14.68
C SER A 314 14.11 8.03 15.79
N ILE A 315 13.08 7.17 15.93
CA ILE A 315 12.12 7.32 17.04
C ILE A 315 12.84 7.29 18.40
N GLU A 316 13.87 6.46 18.54
CA GLU A 316 14.65 6.33 19.76
C GLU A 316 15.33 7.63 20.19
N ASP A 317 15.61 8.51 19.23
CA ASP A 317 16.25 9.82 19.45
C ASP A 317 15.26 10.98 19.61
N SER A 318 13.94 10.69 19.62
CA SER A 318 12.88 11.72 19.57
C SER A 318 11.80 11.54 20.64
N VAL A 319 12.00 10.65 21.63
CA VAL A 319 11.01 10.28 22.63
C VAL A 319 11.27 10.87 24.01
N PHE A 320 10.19 11.35 24.66
CA PHE A 320 10.23 12.06 25.91
C PHE A 320 9.19 11.51 26.90
N CYS A 321 9.46 11.56 28.20
CA CYS A 321 8.41 11.47 29.21
C CYS A 321 7.71 12.82 29.37
N ASP A 322 6.52 12.85 29.97
CA ASP A 322 5.69 14.07 30.13
C ASP A 322 6.45 15.22 30.78
N GLU A 323 7.25 14.94 31.83
CA GLU A 323 8.01 15.96 32.53
C GLU A 323 9.09 16.61 31.64
N CYS A 324 9.74 15.82 30.78
CA CYS A 324 10.80 16.33 29.91
C CYS A 324 10.22 16.99 28.66
N ALA A 325 9.11 16.48 28.12
CA ALA A 325 8.38 17.07 27.02
C ALA A 325 7.95 18.51 27.34
N ASN A 326 7.29 18.70 28.50
CA ASN A 326 6.81 20.01 28.95
C ASN A 326 7.94 21.04 29.22
N LYS A 327 9.20 20.57 29.43
CA LYS A 327 10.33 21.45 29.68
C LYS A 327 11.08 21.87 28.43
N GLN A 328 11.06 21.07 27.39
CA GLN A 328 11.93 21.25 26.22
C GLN A 328 11.21 21.81 24.99
N LEU A 329 9.93 21.52 24.82
CA LEU A 329 9.17 21.89 23.64
C LEU A 329 7.84 22.51 24.07
N GLY A 330 7.28 23.42 23.25
CA GLY A 330 5.96 24.01 23.47
C GLY A 330 4.82 23.01 23.35
N GLU A 331 3.64 23.34 23.89
CA GLU A 331 2.42 22.60 23.65
C GLU A 331 2.14 22.55 22.13
N GLY A 332 1.95 21.35 21.58
CA GLY A 332 1.65 21.12 20.15
C GLY A 332 2.81 20.58 19.33
N GLU A 333 4.03 20.50 19.89
CA GLU A 333 5.18 19.92 19.21
C GLU A 333 5.42 18.44 19.56
N MET A 334 4.54 17.86 20.38
CA MET A 334 4.63 16.48 20.87
C MET A 334 3.37 15.70 20.55
N LEU A 335 3.57 14.45 20.09
CA LEU A 335 2.51 13.49 19.84
C LEU A 335 2.56 12.36 20.88
N PRO A 336 1.45 11.76 21.28
CA PRO A 336 1.45 10.58 22.13
C PRO A 336 2.10 9.40 21.39
N ILE A 337 2.92 8.62 22.11
CA ILE A 337 3.46 7.37 21.59
C ILE A 337 2.32 6.33 21.59
N ILE A 338 2.04 5.78 20.41
CA ILE A 338 1.05 4.72 20.23
C ILE A 338 1.70 3.42 19.78
N ASN A 339 0.98 2.31 19.92
CA ASN A 339 1.45 1.01 19.44
C ASN A 339 1.24 0.86 17.93
N SER A 340 1.99 1.62 17.13
CA SER A 340 1.89 1.74 15.68
C SER A 340 3.26 1.84 15.01
N PRO A 341 3.43 1.35 13.77
CA PRO A 341 4.64 1.59 12.99
C PRO A 341 4.93 3.08 12.75
N ARG A 342 3.92 3.93 12.81
CA ARG A 342 4.01 5.39 12.69
C ARG A 342 4.51 6.04 13.99
N ALA A 343 4.42 5.33 15.11
CA ALA A 343 4.81 5.70 16.45
C ALA A 343 4.03 6.86 17.09
N GLY A 344 3.87 7.99 16.42
CA GLY A 344 2.98 9.09 16.78
C GLY A 344 1.96 9.32 15.67
N VAL A 345 0.74 9.69 16.03
CA VAL A 345 -0.33 10.03 15.10
C VAL A 345 -0.75 11.47 15.34
N LEU A 346 -0.88 12.21 14.26
CA LEU A 346 -1.46 13.54 14.24
C LEU A 346 -2.98 13.44 14.24
#